data_7bc398cf96f7fa9441193f7ebe9b8347
#
_entry.id   7bc398cf96f7fa9441193f7ebe9b8347
#
_cell.length_a   1.000
_cell.length_b   1.000
_cell.length_c   1.000
_cell.angle_alpha   90.00
_cell.angle_beta   90.00
_cell.angle_gamma   90.00
#
_symmetry.space_group_name_H-M   'P 1'
#
loop_
_entity.id
_entity.type
_entity.pdbx_description
1 polymer ?
#
loop_
_entity_poly.entity_id
_entity_poly.type
_entity_poly.pdbx_seq_one_letter_code
_entity_poly.pdbx_strand_id
1 'polypeptide(L)'
;DGAVTSILANSLWLNESVNFNQSTMDSLAKNYYASSFRGEMGSEEFNQALRDWINEQTGGLLEAQADGLSMDPETVMALASTIYYRAKWHSEFNEAGTEKGLFHLFSADGETVECDFMHKGGSNTYYWADQFGAVALSLEGSGKMWFLLPDDGVAMDDLLADEQTMEFLNSNGNWENSKHL
;
A
#
# COMPACT_ATOMS: atom_id res chain seq x y z
N ASP A 1 -14.40 16.36 5.57
CA ASP A 1 -13.34 15.82 4.70
C ASP A 1 -11.99 16.27 5.24
N GLY A 2 -11.29 15.38 5.96
CA GLY A 2 -9.94 15.65 6.45
C GLY A 2 -8.91 15.66 5.31
N ALA A 3 -7.81 16.40 5.49
CA ALA A 3 -6.71 16.45 4.53
C ALA A 3 -6.03 15.08 4.33
N VAL A 4 -6.07 14.24 5.36
CA VAL A 4 -5.49 12.90 5.39
C VAL A 4 -6.45 11.93 6.06
N THR A 5 -6.59 10.74 5.48
CA THR A 5 -7.23 9.58 6.11
C THR A 5 -6.21 8.45 6.17
N SER A 6 -5.98 7.88 7.34
CA SER A 6 -5.12 6.71 7.52
C SER A 6 -5.84 5.71 8.42
N ILE A 7 -6.11 4.53 7.89
CA ILE A 7 -6.78 3.43 8.60
C ILE A 7 -5.87 2.21 8.52
N LEU A 8 -5.50 1.70 9.68
CA LEU A 8 -4.87 0.39 9.84
C LEU A 8 -5.87 -0.49 10.59
N ALA A 9 -6.36 -1.52 9.94
CA ALA A 9 -7.33 -2.42 10.54
C ALA A 9 -6.86 -3.87 10.49
N ASN A 10 -7.12 -4.60 11.57
CA ASN A 10 -6.80 -6.02 11.71
C ASN A 10 -8.06 -6.80 12.06
N SER A 11 -8.19 -8.00 11.52
CA SER A 11 -9.29 -8.89 11.87
C SER A 11 -8.86 -10.35 11.93
N LEU A 12 -9.60 -11.10 12.76
CA LEU A 12 -9.49 -12.53 12.99
C LEU A 12 -10.79 -13.18 12.56
N TRP A 13 -10.70 -14.16 11.67
CA TRP A 13 -11.83 -14.95 11.18
C TRP A 13 -11.66 -16.35 11.71
N LEU A 14 -12.57 -16.77 12.59
CA LEU A 14 -12.43 -17.97 13.41
C LEU A 14 -13.48 -19.00 13.02
N ASN A 15 -13.06 -20.25 12.80
CA ASN A 15 -13.97 -21.36 12.58
C ASN A 15 -14.79 -21.62 13.84
N GLU A 16 -16.11 -21.64 13.71
CA GLU A 16 -17.02 -21.83 14.85
C GLU A 16 -16.93 -23.23 15.47
N SER A 17 -16.48 -24.23 14.70
CA SER A 17 -16.29 -25.60 15.19
C SER A 17 -15.06 -25.78 16.09
N VAL A 18 -14.17 -24.77 16.16
CA VAL A 18 -12.92 -24.81 16.91
C VAL A 18 -12.99 -23.94 18.16
N ASN A 19 -12.42 -24.44 19.25
CA ASN A 19 -12.30 -23.66 20.49
C ASN A 19 -10.97 -22.91 20.52
N PHE A 20 -11.05 -21.59 20.71
CA PHE A 20 -9.90 -20.70 20.83
C PHE A 20 -9.71 -20.26 22.27
N ASN A 21 -8.45 -20.03 22.65
CA ASN A 21 -8.12 -19.54 23.98
C ASN A 21 -8.55 -18.07 24.10
N GLN A 22 -9.47 -17.79 25.05
CA GLN A 22 -10.03 -16.46 25.24
C GLN A 22 -8.97 -15.42 25.58
N SER A 23 -7.97 -15.76 26.43
CA SER A 23 -6.92 -14.80 26.79
C SER A 23 -6.04 -14.38 25.61
N THR A 24 -5.86 -15.28 24.63
CA THR A 24 -5.17 -14.95 23.37
C THR A 24 -6.02 -13.98 22.53
N MET A 25 -7.31 -14.23 22.41
CA MET A 25 -8.23 -13.35 21.68
C MET A 25 -8.28 -11.95 22.30
N ASP A 26 -8.38 -11.87 23.62
CA ASP A 26 -8.38 -10.62 24.36
C ASP A 26 -7.07 -9.84 24.18
N SER A 27 -5.93 -10.56 24.14
CA SER A 27 -4.62 -9.97 23.88
C SER A 27 -4.51 -9.39 22.47
N LEU A 28 -5.02 -10.10 21.47
CA LEU A 28 -5.02 -9.63 20.07
C LEU A 28 -5.92 -8.41 19.90
N ALA A 29 -7.10 -8.43 20.48
CA ALA A 29 -8.01 -7.30 20.47
C ALA A 29 -7.40 -6.07 21.15
N LYS A 30 -6.76 -6.25 22.31
CA LYS A 30 -6.19 -5.17 23.11
C LYS A 30 -4.93 -4.56 22.51
N ASN A 31 -4.01 -5.41 21.99
CA ASN A 31 -2.68 -4.97 21.58
C ASN A 31 -2.60 -4.62 20.10
N TYR A 32 -3.48 -5.22 19.27
CA TYR A 32 -3.49 -5.05 17.82
C TYR A 32 -4.80 -4.45 17.30
N TYR A 33 -5.73 -4.12 18.20
CA TYR A 33 -7.06 -3.59 17.87
C TYR A 33 -7.80 -4.48 16.85
N ALA A 34 -7.56 -5.80 16.91
CA ALA A 34 -8.13 -6.75 15.98
C ALA A 34 -9.61 -7.00 16.28
N SER A 35 -10.45 -6.85 15.27
CA SER A 35 -11.83 -7.32 15.31
C SER A 35 -11.87 -8.84 15.17
N SER A 36 -12.74 -9.51 15.91
CA SER A 36 -12.86 -10.98 15.83
C SER A 36 -14.26 -11.37 15.36
N PHE A 37 -14.28 -12.20 14.32
CA PHE A 37 -15.49 -12.75 13.73
C PHE A 37 -15.47 -14.27 13.89
N ARG A 38 -16.63 -14.89 14.12
CA ARG A 38 -16.74 -16.33 14.27
C ARG A 38 -17.91 -16.84 13.45
N GLY A 39 -17.67 -17.87 12.63
CA GLY A 39 -18.65 -18.42 11.73
C GLY A 39 -18.21 -19.71 11.06
N GLU A 40 -19.08 -20.19 10.18
CA GLU A 40 -18.80 -21.38 9.35
C GLU A 40 -17.82 -21.00 8.21
N MET A 41 -16.58 -21.49 8.32
CA MET A 41 -15.57 -21.27 7.28
C MET A 41 -16.02 -21.84 5.94
N GLY A 42 -15.77 -21.06 4.88
CA GLY A 42 -16.17 -21.43 3.51
C GLY A 42 -17.63 -21.20 3.17
N SER A 43 -18.49 -20.87 4.14
CA SER A 43 -19.86 -20.48 3.84
C SER A 43 -19.89 -19.15 3.07
N GLU A 44 -20.87 -18.99 2.17
CA GLU A 44 -20.99 -17.74 1.40
C GLU A 44 -21.26 -16.54 2.31
N GLU A 45 -22.05 -16.73 3.36
CA GLU A 45 -22.36 -15.67 4.34
C GLU A 45 -21.08 -15.18 5.04
N PHE A 46 -20.19 -16.09 5.45
CA PHE A 46 -18.97 -15.73 6.16
C PHE A 46 -17.90 -15.14 5.23
N ASN A 47 -17.83 -15.65 3.98
CA ASN A 47 -17.00 -15.07 2.93
C ASN A 47 -17.47 -13.64 2.56
N GLN A 48 -18.77 -13.44 2.45
CA GLN A 48 -19.33 -12.11 2.19
C GLN A 48 -19.02 -11.13 3.32
N ALA A 49 -19.11 -11.58 4.57
CA ALA A 49 -18.74 -10.74 5.72
C ALA A 49 -17.25 -10.30 5.69
N LEU A 50 -16.34 -11.18 5.22
CA LEU A 50 -14.93 -10.84 5.03
C LEU A 50 -14.77 -9.79 3.92
N ARG A 51 -15.42 -9.97 2.78
CA ARG A 51 -15.40 -9.02 1.65
C ARG A 51 -15.94 -7.65 2.07
N ASP A 52 -17.07 -7.63 2.78
CA ASP A 52 -17.68 -6.40 3.27
C ASP A 52 -16.77 -5.66 4.26
N TRP A 53 -16.13 -6.41 5.19
CA TRP A 53 -15.17 -5.84 6.12
C TRP A 53 -13.96 -5.23 5.40
N ILE A 54 -13.38 -5.91 4.42
CA ILE A 54 -12.26 -5.38 3.61
C ILE A 54 -12.69 -4.09 2.91
N ASN A 55 -13.87 -4.10 2.28
CA ASN A 55 -14.40 -2.93 1.57
C ASN A 55 -14.63 -1.75 2.50
N GLU A 56 -15.20 -1.98 3.67
CA GLU A 56 -15.41 -0.94 4.68
C GLU A 56 -14.09 -0.33 5.15
N GLN A 57 -13.09 -1.17 5.47
CA GLN A 57 -11.80 -0.70 5.99
C GLN A 57 -10.92 -0.02 4.92
N THR A 58 -11.20 -0.23 3.64
CA THR A 58 -10.45 0.36 2.52
C THR A 58 -11.24 1.44 1.76
N GLY A 59 -12.39 1.84 2.28
CA GLY A 59 -13.23 2.86 1.64
C GLY A 59 -13.73 2.46 0.24
N GLY A 60 -13.94 1.17 0.00
CA GLY A 60 -14.41 0.59 -1.26
C GLY A 60 -13.33 0.42 -2.34
N LEU A 61 -12.06 0.79 -2.07
CA LEU A 61 -11.00 0.72 -3.08
C LEU A 61 -10.63 -0.71 -3.51
N LEU A 62 -10.92 -1.70 -2.67
CA LEU A 62 -10.62 -3.11 -2.93
C LEU A 62 -11.86 -3.94 -3.28
N GLU A 63 -12.99 -3.33 -3.63
CA GLU A 63 -14.25 -4.03 -3.92
C GLU A 63 -14.03 -5.12 -4.99
N ALA A 64 -13.48 -4.77 -6.15
CA ALA A 64 -13.25 -5.71 -7.23
C ALA A 64 -12.24 -6.82 -6.90
N GLN A 65 -11.22 -6.52 -6.09
CA GLN A 65 -10.22 -7.50 -5.65
C GLN A 65 -10.77 -8.41 -4.54
N ALA A 66 -11.64 -7.87 -3.69
CA ALA A 66 -12.25 -8.62 -2.60
C ALA A 66 -13.32 -9.62 -3.09
N ASP A 67 -14.02 -9.34 -4.20
CA ASP A 67 -15.09 -10.19 -4.72
C ASP A 67 -14.67 -11.64 -4.97
N GLY A 68 -13.40 -11.88 -5.31
CA GLY A 68 -12.85 -13.22 -5.52
C GLY A 68 -12.36 -13.94 -4.26
N LEU A 69 -12.39 -13.29 -3.10
CA LEU A 69 -11.89 -13.88 -1.86
C LEU A 69 -12.88 -14.88 -1.28
N SER A 70 -12.36 -16.05 -0.95
CA SER A 70 -13.09 -17.11 -0.23
C SER A 70 -12.15 -17.83 0.73
N MET A 71 -12.65 -18.21 1.88
CA MET A 71 -11.94 -19.05 2.84
C MET A 71 -12.27 -20.51 2.58
N ASP A 72 -11.24 -21.37 2.69
CA ASP A 72 -11.45 -22.82 2.60
C ASP A 72 -12.26 -23.32 3.81
N PRO A 73 -13.23 -24.23 3.65
CA PRO A 73 -14.02 -24.78 4.75
C PRO A 73 -13.17 -25.46 5.85
N GLU A 74 -12.00 -25.98 5.52
CA GLU A 74 -11.08 -26.59 6.48
C GLU A 74 -10.19 -25.57 7.21
N THR A 75 -10.27 -24.30 6.85
CA THR A 75 -9.51 -23.23 7.53
C THR A 75 -9.91 -23.14 8.99
N VAL A 76 -8.94 -23.21 9.87
CA VAL A 76 -9.14 -23.04 11.32
C VAL A 76 -9.28 -21.58 11.68
N MET A 77 -8.40 -20.74 11.12
CA MET A 77 -8.35 -19.31 11.37
C MET A 77 -7.75 -18.59 10.16
N ALA A 78 -8.32 -17.45 9.80
CA ALA A 78 -7.72 -16.52 8.85
C ALA A 78 -7.45 -15.16 9.52
N LEU A 79 -6.39 -14.50 9.09
CA LEU A 79 -6.02 -13.15 9.50
C LEU A 79 -6.16 -12.23 8.30
N ALA A 80 -6.81 -11.09 8.47
CA ALA A 80 -6.84 -10.06 7.47
C ALA A 80 -6.37 -8.74 8.08
N SER A 81 -5.43 -8.10 7.39
CA SER A 81 -4.95 -6.76 7.74
C SER A 81 -5.07 -5.87 6.53
N THR A 82 -5.58 -4.67 6.74
CA THR A 82 -5.71 -3.65 5.69
C THR A 82 -5.03 -2.37 6.10
N ILE A 83 -4.45 -1.70 5.12
CA ILE A 83 -3.93 -0.35 5.25
C ILE A 83 -4.62 0.50 4.20
N TYR A 84 -5.33 1.52 4.65
CA TYR A 84 -5.93 2.52 3.79
C TYR A 84 -5.32 3.87 4.09
N TYR A 85 -4.73 4.49 3.08
CA TYR A 85 -4.16 5.82 3.18
C TYR A 85 -4.64 6.69 2.03
N ARG A 86 -5.21 7.85 2.36
CA ARG A 86 -5.64 8.88 1.41
C ARG A 86 -5.16 10.23 1.86
N ALA A 87 -4.46 10.92 0.99
CA ALA A 87 -4.02 12.30 1.22
C ALA A 87 -4.11 13.10 -0.08
N LYS A 88 -4.25 14.41 0.05
CA LYS A 88 -4.11 15.34 -1.08
C LYS A 88 -2.66 15.77 -1.24
N TRP A 89 -2.29 16.10 -2.46
CA TRP A 89 -1.03 16.77 -2.73
C TRP A 89 -1.02 18.15 -2.07
N HIS A 90 0.04 18.50 -1.39
CA HIS A 90 0.21 19.86 -0.85
C HIS A 90 0.17 20.92 -1.98
N SER A 91 0.67 20.57 -3.14
CA SER A 91 0.55 21.33 -4.38
C SER A 91 0.06 20.36 -5.46
N GLU A 92 -1.14 20.57 -5.93
CA GLU A 92 -1.79 19.69 -6.90
C GLU A 92 -1.10 19.74 -8.26
N PHE A 93 -1.25 18.65 -9.03
CA PHE A 93 -0.90 18.63 -10.44
C PHE A 93 -1.97 19.41 -11.23
N ASN A 94 -1.54 20.12 -12.26
CA ASN A 94 -2.49 20.79 -13.16
C ASN A 94 -2.95 19.78 -14.22
N GLU A 95 -4.24 19.51 -14.26
CA GLU A 95 -4.84 18.60 -15.22
C GLU A 95 -4.52 19.00 -16.68
N ALA A 96 -4.50 20.29 -16.98
CA ALA A 96 -4.16 20.80 -18.30
C ALA A 96 -2.69 20.54 -18.72
N GLY A 97 -1.83 20.17 -17.79
CA GLY A 97 -0.45 19.76 -18.04
C GLY A 97 -0.27 18.24 -18.18
N THR A 98 -1.36 17.48 -18.22
CA THR A 98 -1.29 16.02 -18.42
C THR A 98 -1.15 15.72 -19.92
N GLU A 99 -0.14 14.95 -20.29
CA GLU A 99 0.18 14.61 -21.67
C GLU A 99 0.32 13.09 -21.84
N LYS A 100 -0.04 12.59 -23.02
CA LYS A 100 0.17 11.19 -23.37
C LYS A 100 1.63 10.90 -23.64
N GLY A 101 2.12 9.79 -23.12
CA GLY A 101 3.49 9.34 -23.31
C GLY A 101 3.61 7.82 -23.23
N LEU A 102 4.81 7.32 -23.49
CA LEU A 102 5.11 5.89 -23.40
C LEU A 102 5.76 5.59 -22.05
N PHE A 103 5.15 4.69 -21.30
CA PHE A 103 5.74 4.11 -20.10
C PHE A 103 6.48 2.81 -20.48
N HIS A 104 7.75 2.74 -20.17
CA HIS A 104 8.59 1.59 -20.45
C HIS A 104 8.44 0.57 -19.32
N LEU A 105 7.94 -0.62 -19.65
CA LEU A 105 7.83 -1.71 -18.70
C LEU A 105 9.22 -2.33 -18.47
N PHE A 106 9.44 -2.80 -17.25
CA PHE A 106 10.61 -3.63 -16.97
C PHE A 106 10.33 -5.04 -17.52
N SER A 107 10.63 -5.23 -18.80
CA SER A 107 10.48 -6.50 -19.50
C SER A 107 11.68 -6.75 -20.40
N ALA A 108 12.00 -8.03 -20.64
CA ALA A 108 13.11 -8.43 -21.51
C ALA A 108 12.96 -7.93 -22.95
N ASP A 109 11.74 -7.67 -23.39
CA ASP A 109 11.40 -7.28 -24.76
C ASP A 109 11.22 -5.77 -24.95
N GLY A 110 11.42 -4.97 -23.89
CA GLY A 110 11.30 -3.50 -23.94
C GLY A 110 9.88 -3.02 -24.26
N GLU A 111 8.86 -3.72 -23.77
CA GLU A 111 7.46 -3.35 -23.98
C GLU A 111 7.16 -1.96 -23.42
N THR A 112 6.27 -1.25 -24.13
CA THR A 112 5.80 0.07 -23.72
C THR A 112 4.28 0.11 -23.65
N VAL A 113 3.76 0.91 -22.73
CA VAL A 113 2.32 1.18 -22.60
C VAL A 113 2.08 2.69 -22.72
N GLU A 114 1.15 3.09 -23.57
CA GLU A 114 0.71 4.49 -23.61
C GLU A 114 -0.13 4.81 -22.40
N CYS A 115 0.25 5.84 -21.65
CA CYS A 115 -0.50 6.34 -20.51
C CYS A 115 -0.43 7.86 -20.40
N ASP A 116 -1.25 8.41 -19.53
CA ASP A 116 -1.28 9.85 -19.25
C ASP A 116 -0.24 10.19 -18.19
N PHE A 117 0.69 11.10 -18.53
CA PHE A 117 1.72 11.61 -17.63
C PHE A 117 1.30 12.95 -17.06
N MET A 118 1.23 13.02 -15.76
CA MET A 118 1.05 14.30 -15.05
C MET A 118 2.41 15.02 -14.93
N HIS A 119 2.44 16.27 -15.36
CA HIS A 119 3.63 17.10 -15.28
C HIS A 119 3.49 18.17 -14.21
N LYS A 120 4.57 18.39 -13.49
CA LYS A 120 4.66 19.43 -12.47
C LYS A 120 6.04 20.05 -12.47
N GLY A 121 6.10 21.34 -12.74
CA GLY A 121 7.31 22.14 -12.55
C GLY A 121 7.46 22.61 -11.10
N GLY A 122 8.68 22.81 -10.66
CA GLY A 122 8.98 23.32 -9.32
C GLY A 122 10.34 22.86 -8.83
N SER A 123 10.78 23.47 -7.75
CA SER A 123 12.04 23.14 -7.09
C SER A 123 11.83 21.95 -6.17
N ASN A 124 12.58 20.88 -6.37
CA ASN A 124 12.52 19.66 -5.56
C ASN A 124 13.93 19.21 -5.17
N THR A 125 14.05 18.43 -4.12
CA THR A 125 15.31 17.76 -3.80
C THR A 125 15.32 16.40 -4.49
N TYR A 126 16.35 16.18 -5.31
CA TYR A 126 16.66 14.90 -5.91
C TYR A 126 17.65 14.17 -5.02
N TYR A 127 17.39 12.90 -4.80
CA TYR A 127 18.23 11.97 -4.03
C TYR A 127 18.71 10.86 -4.95
N TRP A 128 19.87 10.26 -4.65
CA TRP A 128 20.34 9.08 -5.37
C TRP A 128 21.13 8.13 -4.47
N ALA A 129 21.18 6.89 -4.87
CA ALA A 129 21.99 5.83 -4.31
C ALA A 129 22.58 5.00 -5.46
N ASP A 130 23.17 3.84 -5.16
CA ASP A 130 23.87 3.03 -6.15
C ASP A 130 22.95 2.41 -7.21
N GLN A 131 21.67 2.25 -6.90
CA GLN A 131 20.72 1.54 -7.75
C GLN A 131 19.43 2.33 -8.09
N PHE A 132 19.30 3.56 -7.60
CA PHE A 132 18.09 4.36 -7.85
C PHE A 132 18.31 5.87 -7.72
N GLY A 133 17.44 6.61 -8.40
CA GLY A 133 17.13 8.00 -8.10
C GLY A 133 15.80 8.14 -7.36
N ALA A 134 15.65 9.18 -6.53
CA ALA A 134 14.41 9.40 -5.79
C ALA A 134 14.04 10.88 -5.68
N VAL A 135 12.73 11.13 -5.62
CA VAL A 135 12.15 12.42 -5.28
C VAL A 135 11.00 12.23 -4.30
N ALA A 136 10.71 13.25 -3.50
CA ALA A 136 9.56 13.27 -2.63
C ALA A 136 8.61 14.41 -2.97
N LEU A 137 7.33 14.13 -3.03
CA LEU A 137 6.29 15.15 -3.13
C LEU A 137 5.55 15.27 -1.81
N SER A 138 5.38 16.51 -1.34
CA SER A 138 4.68 16.78 -0.08
C SER A 138 3.18 16.55 -0.23
N LEU A 139 2.60 15.93 0.79
CA LEU A 139 1.17 15.76 0.97
C LEU A 139 0.64 16.78 1.99
N GLU A 140 -0.65 17.05 1.98
CA GLU A 140 -1.28 17.79 3.07
C GLU A 140 -1.13 16.98 4.38
N GLY A 141 -1.05 17.65 5.51
CA GLY A 141 -0.91 17.01 6.81
C GLY A 141 0.49 16.47 7.15
N SER A 142 1.54 17.00 6.51
CA SER A 142 2.95 16.70 6.81
C SER A 142 3.52 15.37 6.28
N GLY A 143 2.76 14.65 5.46
CA GLY A 143 3.24 13.44 4.80
C GLY A 143 4.05 13.74 3.54
N LYS A 144 4.76 12.72 3.03
CA LYS A 144 5.45 12.74 1.74
C LYS A 144 5.16 11.44 0.99
N MET A 145 5.02 11.56 -0.32
CA MET A 145 5.05 10.42 -1.23
C MET A 145 6.45 10.35 -1.86
N TRP A 146 7.13 9.24 -1.68
CA TRP A 146 8.42 8.96 -2.29
C TRP A 146 8.24 8.24 -3.61
N PHE A 147 8.93 8.70 -4.63
CA PHE A 147 9.05 8.06 -5.91
C PHE A 147 10.51 7.64 -6.08
N LEU A 148 10.72 6.34 -6.15
CA LEU A 148 12.02 5.74 -6.43
C LEU A 148 12.01 5.24 -7.88
N LEU A 149 12.98 5.65 -8.64
CA LEU A 149 13.20 5.18 -10.00
C LEU A 149 14.46 4.31 -10.00
N PRO A 150 14.33 2.99 -10.22
CA PRO A 150 15.49 2.12 -10.38
C PRO A 150 16.36 2.55 -11.55
N ASP A 151 17.66 2.35 -11.43
CA ASP A 151 18.58 2.53 -12.55
C ASP A 151 18.37 1.45 -13.61
N ASP A 152 18.85 1.69 -14.83
CA ASP A 152 18.68 0.77 -15.95
C ASP A 152 19.20 -0.62 -15.60
N GLY A 153 18.34 -1.62 -15.76
CA GLY A 153 18.66 -3.03 -15.50
C GLY A 153 18.47 -3.50 -14.06
N VAL A 154 18.06 -2.61 -13.15
CA VAL A 154 17.73 -2.98 -11.76
C VAL A 154 16.26 -3.42 -11.68
N ALA A 155 16.03 -4.67 -11.27
CA ALA A 155 14.69 -5.16 -11.04
C ALA A 155 14.08 -4.58 -9.76
N MET A 156 12.76 -4.39 -9.74
CA MET A 156 12.06 -3.82 -8.58
C MET A 156 12.24 -4.67 -7.32
N ASP A 157 12.21 -6.01 -7.47
CA ASP A 157 12.38 -6.93 -6.34
C ASP A 157 13.79 -6.85 -5.76
N ASP A 158 14.82 -6.68 -6.62
CA ASP A 158 16.20 -6.51 -6.18
C ASP A 158 16.38 -5.17 -5.46
N LEU A 159 15.77 -4.10 -5.98
CA LEU A 159 15.77 -2.79 -5.33
C LEU A 159 15.13 -2.83 -3.94
N LEU A 160 13.98 -3.50 -3.80
CA LEU A 160 13.28 -3.60 -2.51
C LEU A 160 14.00 -4.53 -1.51
N ALA A 161 14.86 -5.42 -1.98
CA ALA A 161 15.69 -6.29 -1.13
C ALA A 161 17.04 -5.64 -0.76
N ASP A 162 17.41 -4.54 -1.39
CA ASP A 162 18.67 -3.86 -1.18
C ASP A 162 18.72 -3.12 0.17
N GLU A 163 19.81 -3.31 0.92
CA GLU A 163 19.99 -2.71 2.25
C GLU A 163 20.05 -1.18 2.18
N GLN A 164 20.72 -0.61 1.20
CA GLN A 164 20.86 0.83 1.01
C GLN A 164 19.51 1.49 0.69
N THR A 165 18.67 0.81 -0.08
CA THR A 165 17.29 1.25 -0.34
C THR A 165 16.47 1.32 0.96
N MET A 166 16.59 0.30 1.82
CA MET A 166 15.88 0.28 3.10
C MET A 166 16.42 1.35 4.07
N GLU A 167 17.72 1.59 4.08
CA GLU A 167 18.32 2.68 4.84
C GLU A 167 17.82 4.05 4.34
N PHE A 168 17.78 4.26 3.04
CA PHE A 168 17.24 5.48 2.45
C PHE A 168 15.78 5.73 2.87
N LEU A 169 14.91 4.74 2.73
CA LEU A 169 13.50 4.84 3.10
C LEU A 169 13.32 5.18 4.60
N ASN A 170 14.15 4.61 5.46
CA ASN A 170 14.14 4.88 6.90
C ASN A 170 14.77 6.24 7.27
N SER A 171 15.56 6.84 6.40
CA SER A 171 16.22 8.13 6.64
C SER A 171 15.25 9.32 6.67
N ASN A 172 14.04 9.14 6.12
CA ASN A 172 13.04 10.20 5.93
C ASN A 172 13.59 11.44 5.19
N GLY A 173 14.52 11.20 4.24
CA GLY A 173 15.16 12.25 3.45
C GLY A 173 16.38 12.92 4.11
N ASN A 174 16.85 12.41 5.24
CA ASN A 174 18.16 12.76 5.79
C ASN A 174 19.24 11.88 5.14
N TRP A 175 19.55 12.19 3.87
CA TRP A 175 20.42 11.41 3.01
C TRP A 175 21.53 12.29 2.44
N GLU A 176 22.76 11.78 2.48
CA GLU A 176 23.94 12.56 2.08
C GLU A 176 23.98 12.89 0.59
N ASN A 177 23.56 11.91 -0.24
CA ASN A 177 23.54 12.06 -1.68
C ASN A 177 22.24 12.75 -2.11
N SER A 178 22.22 14.05 -2.04
CA SER A 178 21.05 14.85 -2.41
C SER A 178 21.45 16.18 -3.06
N LYS A 179 20.58 16.68 -3.93
CA LYS A 179 20.72 17.97 -4.59
C LYS A 179 19.38 18.65 -4.76
N HIS A 180 19.29 19.90 -4.36
CA HIS A 180 18.14 20.74 -4.64
C HIS A 180 18.22 21.22 -6.09
N LEU A 181 17.17 20.96 -6.89
CA LEU A 181 17.07 21.28 -8.32
C LEU A 181 15.97 22.32 -8.54
#